data_4927a47445d348dabb6e08d808a3a59f
#
_entry.id   4927a47445d348dabb6e08d808a3a59f
#
_cell.length_a   1.000
_cell.length_b   1.000
_cell.length_c   1.000
_cell.angle_alpha   90.00
_cell.angle_beta   90.00
_cell.angle_gamma   90.00
#
_symmetry.space_group_name_H-M   'P 1'
#
loop_
_entity.id
_entity.type
_entity.pdbx_description
1 polymer ?
#
loop_
_entity_poly.entity_id
_entity_poly.type
_entity_poly.pdbx_seq_one_letter_code
_entity_poly.pdbx_strand_id
1 'polypeptide(L)'
;MNTILLRNLIKIRWIAILGQLSAIFFVTFVIKIEIPFFEALIIILLSVALNFYSYLEERINKTISNIKAFLFLLFDTLQLGILLFLTGGIVNPFSILILAPVITSASYLPALLTVILSSISIIIIIVLNFYFVPLNLGNQFVLPTIYNFGVVTSLIITVIFIAIYAYLFASSSRNISNALAVSKLQILNQKKITEIGSLSAATAHELGTPLN
;
A
#
# COMPACT_ATOMS: atom_id res chain seq x y z
N MET A 1 -12.45 14.71 6.64
CA MET A 1 -12.40 13.58 5.65
C MET A 1 -10.93 13.32 5.34
N ASN A 2 -10.43 12.14 5.69
CA ASN A 2 -9.07 11.78 5.30
C ASN A 2 -9.04 11.52 3.79
N THR A 3 -8.36 12.38 3.06
CA THR A 3 -8.16 12.24 1.62
C THR A 3 -6.81 11.60 1.36
N ILE A 4 -6.78 10.61 0.50
CA ILE A 4 -5.58 9.87 0.13
C ILE A 4 -5.05 10.42 -1.18
N LEU A 5 -3.74 10.67 -1.25
CA LEU A 5 -3.09 11.09 -2.49
C LEU A 5 -3.07 9.93 -3.49
N LEU A 6 -3.87 10.04 -4.55
CA LEU A 6 -3.99 9.03 -5.61
C LEU A 6 -2.63 8.71 -6.25
N ARG A 7 -1.77 9.71 -6.39
CA ARG A 7 -0.42 9.58 -6.94
C ARG A 7 0.44 8.51 -6.25
N ASN A 8 0.32 8.36 -4.93
CA ASN A 8 1.11 7.36 -4.20
C ASN A 8 0.65 5.94 -4.52
N LEU A 9 -0.66 5.71 -4.62
CA LEU A 9 -1.23 4.41 -5.02
C LEU A 9 -0.82 4.05 -6.45
N ILE A 10 -0.87 5.00 -7.39
CA ILE A 10 -0.42 4.82 -8.78
C ILE A 10 1.05 4.38 -8.84
N LYS A 11 1.93 5.04 -8.08
CA LYS A 11 3.37 4.72 -8.07
C LYS A 11 3.63 3.31 -7.52
N ILE A 12 2.99 2.96 -6.40
CA ILE A 12 3.14 1.62 -5.78
C ILE A 12 2.66 0.55 -6.75
N ARG A 13 1.54 0.76 -7.44
CA ARG A 13 1.00 -0.18 -8.43
C ARG A 13 1.92 -0.33 -9.63
N TRP A 14 2.56 0.73 -10.14
CA TRP A 14 3.56 0.60 -11.21
C TRP A 14 4.74 -0.29 -10.80
N ILE A 15 5.23 -0.15 -9.56
CA ILE A 15 6.30 -1.00 -9.04
C ILE A 15 5.83 -2.46 -8.98
N ALA A 16 4.61 -2.71 -8.51
CA ALA A 16 4.03 -4.05 -8.45
C ALA A 16 3.88 -4.68 -9.85
N ILE A 17 3.35 -3.93 -10.82
CA ILE A 17 3.19 -4.38 -12.22
C ILE A 17 4.53 -4.75 -12.83
N LEU A 18 5.55 -3.91 -12.67
CA LEU A 18 6.90 -4.18 -13.18
C LEU A 18 7.50 -5.42 -12.52
N GLY A 19 7.33 -5.59 -11.21
CA GLY A 19 7.77 -6.78 -10.50
C GLY A 19 7.08 -8.06 -10.99
N GLN A 20 5.75 -8.03 -11.16
CA GLN A 20 4.97 -9.17 -11.67
C GLN A 20 5.36 -9.53 -13.11
N LEU A 21 5.49 -8.54 -14.01
CA LEU A 21 5.96 -8.77 -15.37
C LEU A 21 7.35 -9.40 -15.39
N SER A 22 8.29 -8.82 -14.63
CA SER A 22 9.66 -9.34 -14.54
C SER A 22 9.68 -10.78 -14.02
N ALA A 23 8.88 -11.11 -13.00
CA ALA A 23 8.79 -12.45 -12.44
C ALA A 23 8.26 -13.46 -13.48
N ILE A 24 7.18 -13.14 -14.18
CA ILE A 24 6.59 -14.04 -15.19
C ILE A 24 7.56 -14.25 -16.35
N PHE A 25 8.19 -13.19 -16.87
CA PHE A 25 9.20 -13.32 -17.93
C PHE A 25 10.38 -14.17 -17.48
N PHE A 26 10.89 -13.94 -16.27
CA PHE A 26 12.01 -14.70 -15.74
C PHE A 26 11.67 -16.18 -15.58
N VAL A 27 10.51 -16.50 -15.02
CA VAL A 27 10.07 -17.90 -14.83
C VAL A 27 9.87 -18.60 -16.17
N THR A 28 9.25 -17.94 -17.15
CA THR A 28 8.94 -18.55 -18.45
C THR A 28 10.17 -18.70 -19.34
N PHE A 29 11.01 -17.67 -19.43
CA PHE A 29 12.10 -17.62 -20.44
C PHE A 29 13.46 -18.02 -19.88
N VAL A 30 13.74 -17.77 -18.58
CA VAL A 30 15.03 -18.08 -17.97
C VAL A 30 14.98 -19.43 -17.26
N ILE A 31 13.99 -19.64 -16.37
CA ILE A 31 13.84 -20.90 -15.62
C ILE A 31 13.19 -21.98 -16.51
N LYS A 32 12.39 -21.56 -17.51
CA LYS A 32 11.65 -22.44 -18.44
C LYS A 32 10.61 -23.33 -17.76
N ILE A 33 9.96 -22.84 -16.72
CA ILE A 33 8.81 -23.48 -16.11
C ILE A 33 7.58 -23.16 -16.93
N GLU A 34 6.80 -24.18 -17.27
CA GLU A 34 5.52 -24.04 -17.97
C GLU A 34 4.48 -23.42 -17.03
N ILE A 35 4.08 -22.19 -17.32
CA ILE A 35 3.00 -21.48 -16.64
C ILE A 35 1.97 -21.06 -17.69
N PRO A 36 0.71 -20.80 -17.32
CA PRO A 36 -0.30 -20.20 -18.19
C PRO A 36 0.04 -18.73 -18.47
N PHE A 37 1.04 -18.52 -19.34
CA PHE A 37 1.67 -17.21 -19.58
C PHE A 37 0.67 -16.18 -20.12
N PHE A 38 -0.20 -16.55 -21.06
CA PHE A 38 -1.15 -15.62 -21.68
C PHE A 38 -2.22 -15.17 -20.67
N GLU A 39 -2.75 -16.10 -19.88
CA GLU A 39 -3.72 -15.82 -18.83
C GLU A 39 -3.13 -14.90 -17.76
N ALA A 40 -1.92 -15.20 -17.32
CA ALA A 40 -1.19 -14.37 -16.37
C ALA A 40 -0.91 -12.95 -16.94
N LEU A 41 -0.53 -12.86 -18.22
CA LEU A 41 -0.31 -11.58 -18.88
C LEU A 41 -1.61 -10.75 -18.97
N ILE A 42 -2.75 -11.37 -19.31
CA ILE A 42 -4.05 -10.69 -19.36
C ILE A 42 -4.39 -10.09 -17.99
N ILE A 43 -4.17 -10.83 -16.89
CA ILE A 43 -4.44 -10.37 -15.53
C ILE A 43 -3.56 -9.16 -15.17
N ILE A 44 -2.29 -9.16 -15.58
CA ILE A 44 -1.41 -8.01 -15.37
C ILE A 44 -1.84 -6.82 -16.23
N LEU A 45 -2.26 -7.05 -17.49
CA LEU A 45 -2.76 -5.98 -18.36
C LEU A 45 -4.02 -5.30 -17.79
N LEU A 46 -4.89 -6.03 -17.08
CA LEU A 46 -6.01 -5.42 -16.35
C LEU A 46 -5.53 -4.45 -15.27
N SER A 47 -4.45 -4.77 -14.54
CA SER A 47 -3.84 -3.84 -13.58
C SER A 47 -3.21 -2.62 -14.27
N VAL A 48 -2.60 -2.80 -15.44
CA VAL A 48 -2.09 -1.68 -16.25
C VAL A 48 -3.24 -0.75 -16.65
N ALA A 49 -4.35 -1.32 -17.16
CA ALA A 49 -5.53 -0.55 -17.57
C ALA A 49 -6.14 0.23 -16.40
N LEU A 50 -6.30 -0.42 -15.24
CA LEU A 50 -6.80 0.24 -14.03
C LEU A 50 -5.84 1.35 -13.55
N ASN A 51 -4.53 1.13 -13.62
CA ASN A 51 -3.56 2.12 -13.23
C ASN A 51 -3.52 3.32 -14.19
N PHE A 52 -3.71 3.07 -15.48
CA PHE A 52 -3.85 4.11 -16.48
C PHE A 52 -5.13 4.94 -16.25
N TYR A 53 -6.25 4.28 -15.97
CA TYR A 53 -7.49 4.96 -15.56
C TYR A 53 -7.27 5.84 -14.33
N SER A 54 -6.60 5.31 -13.29
CA SER A 54 -6.25 6.06 -12.08
C SER A 54 -5.35 7.26 -12.38
N TYR A 55 -4.43 7.14 -13.33
CA TYR A 55 -3.55 8.24 -13.76
C TYR A 55 -4.34 9.36 -14.47
N LEU A 56 -5.30 9.02 -15.31
CA LEU A 56 -6.18 10.03 -15.93
C LEU A 56 -7.03 10.75 -14.89
N GLU A 57 -7.52 10.01 -13.89
CA GLU A 57 -8.30 10.58 -12.79
C GLU A 57 -7.49 11.50 -11.89
N GLU A 58 -6.20 11.19 -11.63
CA GLU A 58 -5.31 12.04 -10.83
C GLU A 58 -5.18 13.45 -11.41
N ARG A 59 -5.25 13.61 -12.73
CA ARG A 59 -5.22 14.91 -13.38
C ARG A 59 -6.41 15.79 -13.01
N ILE A 60 -7.54 15.20 -12.66
CA ILE A 60 -8.78 15.90 -12.30
C ILE A 60 -8.88 16.00 -10.76
N ASN A 61 -8.68 14.89 -10.06
CA ASN A 61 -8.83 14.74 -8.62
C ASN A 61 -7.53 14.22 -8.00
N LYS A 62 -6.78 15.10 -7.34
CA LYS A 62 -5.52 14.70 -6.65
C LYS A 62 -5.72 13.75 -5.48
N THR A 63 -6.93 13.73 -4.92
CA THR A 63 -7.27 12.94 -3.72
C THR A 63 -8.54 12.13 -3.95
N ILE A 64 -8.59 10.94 -3.33
CA ILE A 64 -9.73 10.03 -3.42
C ILE A 64 -10.30 9.73 -2.02
N SER A 65 -11.55 9.25 -2.00
CA SER A 65 -12.20 8.79 -0.78
C SER A 65 -11.58 7.47 -0.28
N ASN A 66 -11.72 7.20 1.02
CA ASN A 66 -11.25 5.95 1.63
C ASN A 66 -11.87 4.70 0.97
N ILE A 67 -13.14 4.77 0.59
CA ILE A 67 -13.85 3.64 -0.06
C ILE A 67 -13.25 3.38 -1.44
N LYS A 68 -12.97 4.42 -2.22
CA LYS A 68 -12.38 4.26 -3.54
C LYS A 68 -10.96 3.70 -3.46
N ALA A 69 -10.15 4.17 -2.51
CA ALA A 69 -8.83 3.62 -2.25
C ALA A 69 -8.89 2.16 -1.80
N PHE A 70 -9.86 1.80 -0.96
CA PHE A 70 -10.11 0.41 -0.57
C PHE A 70 -10.45 -0.46 -1.79
N LEU A 71 -11.32 -0.02 -2.69
CA LEU A 71 -11.68 -0.78 -3.90
C LEU A 71 -10.46 -1.00 -4.81
N PHE A 72 -9.57 -0.02 -4.93
CA PHE A 72 -8.33 -0.18 -5.68
C PHE A 72 -7.42 -1.24 -5.04
N LEU A 73 -7.23 -1.21 -3.72
CA LEU A 73 -6.42 -2.21 -3.01
C LEU A 73 -7.07 -3.59 -3.00
N LEU A 74 -8.40 -3.65 -2.93
CA LEU A 74 -9.15 -4.91 -3.07
C LEU A 74 -8.92 -5.53 -4.44
N PHE A 75 -9.00 -4.73 -5.52
CA PHE A 75 -8.67 -5.21 -6.86
C PHE A 75 -7.24 -5.74 -6.91
N ASP A 76 -6.25 -5.02 -6.38
CA ASP A 76 -4.85 -5.44 -6.37
C ASP A 76 -4.66 -6.77 -5.60
N THR A 77 -5.38 -6.95 -4.48
CA THR A 77 -5.35 -8.19 -3.69
C THR A 77 -5.96 -9.37 -4.46
N LEU A 78 -7.12 -9.17 -5.08
CA LEU A 78 -7.79 -10.21 -5.88
C LEU A 78 -6.97 -10.56 -7.13
N GLN A 79 -6.48 -9.57 -7.84
CA GLN A 79 -5.61 -9.73 -9.02
C GLN A 79 -4.38 -10.57 -8.69
N LEU A 80 -3.70 -10.26 -7.58
CA LEU A 80 -2.54 -11.02 -7.12
C LEU A 80 -2.94 -12.44 -6.70
N GLY A 81 -4.09 -12.62 -6.03
CA GLY A 81 -4.62 -13.93 -5.68
C GLY A 81 -4.86 -14.81 -6.91
N ILE A 82 -5.47 -14.27 -7.98
CA ILE A 82 -5.67 -14.99 -9.24
C ILE A 82 -4.33 -15.31 -9.92
N LEU A 83 -3.39 -14.38 -9.90
CA LEU A 83 -2.06 -14.61 -10.46
C LEU A 83 -1.33 -15.75 -9.74
N LEU A 84 -1.39 -15.78 -8.40
CA LEU A 84 -0.83 -16.85 -7.60
C LEU A 84 -1.56 -18.18 -7.86
N PHE A 85 -2.90 -18.16 -8.00
CA PHE A 85 -3.66 -19.35 -8.37
C PHE A 85 -3.15 -20.00 -9.66
N LEU A 86 -2.86 -19.20 -10.67
CA LEU A 86 -2.34 -19.66 -11.97
C LEU A 86 -0.87 -20.12 -11.91
N THR A 87 -0.13 -19.71 -10.90
CA THR A 87 1.33 -19.88 -10.86
C THR A 87 1.83 -20.70 -9.67
N GLY A 88 1.03 -21.67 -9.20
CA GLY A 88 1.46 -22.64 -8.18
C GLY A 88 0.95 -22.38 -6.76
N GLY A 89 0.01 -21.45 -6.59
CA GLY A 89 -0.65 -21.19 -5.31
C GLY A 89 0.30 -20.69 -4.24
N ILE A 90 0.17 -21.27 -3.04
CA ILE A 90 0.95 -20.86 -1.87
C ILE A 90 2.42 -21.29 -1.95
N VAL A 91 2.73 -22.29 -2.77
CA VAL A 91 4.10 -22.77 -3.00
C VAL A 91 4.92 -21.79 -3.83
N ASN A 92 4.25 -20.90 -4.54
CA ASN A 92 4.91 -19.86 -5.30
C ASN A 92 5.72 -18.92 -4.37
N PRO A 93 7.03 -18.73 -4.58
CA PRO A 93 7.84 -17.83 -3.76
C PRO A 93 7.32 -16.40 -3.67
N PHE A 94 6.56 -15.96 -4.68
CA PHE A 94 5.95 -14.64 -4.73
C PHE A 94 4.66 -14.51 -3.92
N SER A 95 4.20 -15.59 -3.25
CA SER A 95 3.03 -15.55 -2.35
C SER A 95 3.16 -14.52 -1.24
N ILE A 96 4.38 -14.19 -0.82
CA ILE A 96 4.68 -13.13 0.15
C ILE A 96 4.20 -11.73 -0.31
N LEU A 97 4.06 -11.51 -1.62
CA LEU A 97 3.59 -10.22 -2.16
C LEU A 97 2.14 -9.89 -1.78
N ILE A 98 1.38 -10.88 -1.28
CA ILE A 98 0.02 -10.64 -0.76
C ILE A 98 0.00 -9.67 0.43
N LEU A 99 1.16 -9.47 1.07
CA LEU A 99 1.35 -8.50 2.14
C LEU A 99 1.34 -7.05 1.65
N ALA A 100 1.70 -6.79 0.40
CA ALA A 100 1.85 -5.42 -0.13
C ALA A 100 0.55 -4.60 -0.09
N PRO A 101 -0.62 -5.10 -0.55
CA PRO A 101 -1.89 -4.40 -0.38
C PRO A 101 -2.27 -4.20 1.10
N VAL A 102 -1.96 -5.16 1.98
CA VAL A 102 -2.23 -5.08 3.42
C VAL A 102 -1.41 -3.95 4.06
N ILE A 103 -0.11 -3.89 3.79
CA ILE A 103 0.77 -2.80 4.28
C ILE A 103 0.26 -1.44 3.80
N THR A 104 -0.10 -1.36 2.52
CA THR A 104 -0.61 -0.13 1.92
C THR A 104 -1.93 0.28 2.56
N SER A 105 -2.84 -0.66 2.78
CA SER A 105 -4.13 -0.36 3.44
C SER A 105 -3.93 0.15 4.86
N ALA A 106 -3.08 -0.50 5.65
CA ALA A 106 -2.79 -0.09 7.03
C ALA A 106 -2.15 1.30 7.11
N SER A 107 -1.39 1.70 6.09
CA SER A 107 -0.73 3.01 6.03
C SER A 107 -1.70 4.15 5.67
N TYR A 108 -2.71 3.88 4.85
CA TYR A 108 -3.56 4.93 4.26
C TYR A 108 -5.03 4.86 4.66
N LEU A 109 -5.57 3.67 4.96
CA LEU A 109 -6.99 3.47 5.22
C LEU A 109 -7.33 3.53 6.72
N PRO A 110 -8.61 3.74 7.07
CA PRO A 110 -9.12 3.53 8.41
C PRO A 110 -8.98 2.05 8.84
N ALA A 111 -8.87 1.82 10.16
CA ALA A 111 -8.67 0.47 10.73
C ALA A 111 -9.69 -0.57 10.22
N LEU A 112 -10.97 -0.21 10.17
CA LEU A 112 -12.02 -1.12 9.71
C LEU A 112 -11.76 -1.66 8.29
N LEU A 113 -11.43 -0.78 7.35
CA LEU A 113 -11.16 -1.16 5.95
C LEU A 113 -9.87 -2.00 5.84
N THR A 114 -8.86 -1.70 6.67
CA THR A 114 -7.64 -2.50 6.75
C THR A 114 -7.93 -3.90 7.29
N VAL A 115 -8.75 -4.03 8.34
CA VAL A 115 -9.14 -5.34 8.89
C VAL A 115 -9.90 -6.16 7.84
N ILE A 116 -10.84 -5.54 7.12
CA ILE A 116 -11.58 -6.22 6.04
C ILE A 116 -10.62 -6.71 4.95
N LEU A 117 -9.70 -5.87 4.49
CA LEU A 117 -8.75 -6.26 3.44
C LEU A 117 -7.79 -7.37 3.92
N SER A 118 -7.31 -7.29 5.16
CA SER A 118 -6.46 -8.34 5.77
C SER A 118 -7.21 -9.66 5.88
N SER A 119 -8.49 -9.64 6.26
CA SER A 119 -9.33 -10.83 6.33
C SER A 119 -9.52 -11.47 4.96
N ILE A 120 -9.74 -10.66 3.91
CA ILE A 120 -9.82 -11.13 2.52
C ILE A 120 -8.49 -11.77 2.09
N SER A 121 -7.36 -11.14 2.42
CA SER A 121 -6.02 -11.70 2.13
C SER A 121 -5.81 -13.05 2.80
N ILE A 122 -6.23 -13.21 4.06
CA ILE A 122 -6.16 -14.49 4.78
C ILE A 122 -7.05 -15.55 4.10
N ILE A 123 -8.27 -15.19 3.70
CA ILE A 123 -9.16 -16.11 2.97
C ILE A 123 -8.50 -16.56 1.65
N ILE A 124 -7.89 -15.64 0.90
CA ILE A 124 -7.16 -15.97 -0.33
C ILE A 124 -6.01 -16.93 -0.05
N ILE A 125 -5.21 -16.71 1.00
CA ILE A 125 -4.12 -17.61 1.41
C ILE A 125 -4.67 -19.02 1.69
N ILE A 126 -5.77 -19.12 2.42
CA ILE A 126 -6.39 -20.41 2.75
C ILE A 126 -6.91 -21.09 1.47
N VAL A 127 -7.60 -20.35 0.59
CA VAL A 127 -8.11 -20.90 -0.68
C VAL A 127 -6.96 -21.38 -1.56
N LEU A 128 -5.87 -20.61 -1.68
CA LEU A 128 -4.68 -20.95 -2.49
C LEU A 128 -3.92 -22.19 -1.96
N ASN A 129 -4.09 -22.56 -0.68
CA ASN A 129 -3.53 -23.80 -0.16
C ASN A 129 -4.24 -25.05 -0.69
N PHE A 130 -5.54 -24.95 -1.04
CA PHE A 130 -6.34 -26.07 -1.51
C PHE A 130 -6.56 -26.06 -3.03
N TYR A 131 -6.63 -24.87 -3.62
CA TYR A 131 -6.99 -24.66 -5.01
C TYR A 131 -5.92 -23.82 -5.71
N PHE A 132 -5.21 -24.42 -6.66
CA PHE A 132 -4.23 -23.74 -7.51
C PHE A 132 -3.92 -24.60 -8.75
N VAL A 133 -3.39 -23.97 -9.78
CA VAL A 133 -2.86 -24.68 -10.96
C VAL A 133 -1.44 -25.14 -10.59
N PRO A 134 -1.19 -26.47 -10.55
CA PRO A 134 0.12 -27.00 -10.17
C PRO A 134 1.16 -26.62 -11.22
N LEU A 135 2.35 -26.22 -10.76
CA LEU A 135 3.51 -26.00 -11.62
C LEU A 135 4.11 -27.36 -12.02
N ASN A 136 4.45 -27.49 -13.31
CA ASN A 136 5.14 -28.68 -13.81
C ASN A 136 6.66 -28.57 -13.49
N LEU A 137 7.02 -28.85 -12.23
CA LEU A 137 8.40 -28.81 -11.73
C LEU A 137 9.14 -30.15 -11.90
N GLY A 138 8.56 -31.10 -12.63
CA GLY A 138 9.04 -32.48 -12.72
C GLY A 138 8.71 -33.33 -11.48
N ASN A 139 8.76 -34.64 -11.64
CA ASN A 139 8.31 -35.62 -10.62
C ASN A 139 9.12 -35.62 -9.29
N GLN A 140 10.15 -34.79 -9.16
CA GLN A 140 11.06 -34.80 -8.01
C GLN A 140 10.76 -33.73 -6.96
N PHE A 141 9.83 -32.81 -7.21
CA PHE A 141 9.60 -31.68 -6.32
C PHE A 141 8.21 -31.71 -5.66
N VAL A 142 7.97 -32.72 -4.82
CA VAL A 142 6.79 -32.78 -3.97
C VAL A 142 7.15 -32.27 -2.58
N LEU A 143 6.69 -31.06 -2.22
CA LEU A 143 6.86 -30.56 -0.87
C LEU A 143 6.02 -31.36 0.13
N PRO A 144 6.56 -31.73 1.30
CA PRO A 144 5.79 -32.39 2.34
C PRO A 144 4.59 -31.54 2.75
N THR A 145 3.45 -32.17 3.03
CA THR A 145 2.21 -31.47 3.44
C THR A 145 2.44 -30.57 4.66
N ILE A 146 3.28 -31.02 5.61
CA ILE A 146 3.62 -30.22 6.79
C ILE A 146 4.33 -28.90 6.43
N TYR A 147 5.12 -28.89 5.36
CA TYR A 147 5.77 -27.66 4.88
C TYR A 147 4.73 -26.65 4.38
N ASN A 148 3.75 -27.10 3.60
CA ASN A 148 2.66 -26.24 3.11
C ASN A 148 1.85 -25.65 4.27
N PHE A 149 1.52 -26.44 5.29
CA PHE A 149 0.87 -25.92 6.50
C PHE A 149 1.74 -24.88 7.23
N GLY A 150 3.05 -25.10 7.29
CA GLY A 150 4.00 -24.14 7.85
C GLY A 150 3.99 -22.81 7.09
N VAL A 151 4.03 -22.85 5.77
CA VAL A 151 3.99 -21.67 4.90
C VAL A 151 2.67 -20.89 5.08
N VAL A 152 1.53 -21.58 5.04
CA VAL A 152 0.20 -20.96 5.25
C VAL A 152 0.13 -20.29 6.61
N THR A 153 0.51 -21.00 7.66
CA THR A 153 0.48 -20.48 9.04
C THR A 153 1.38 -19.26 9.19
N SER A 154 2.60 -19.32 8.64
CA SER A 154 3.55 -18.20 8.69
C SER A 154 3.02 -16.98 7.94
N LEU A 155 2.40 -17.16 6.77
CA LEU A 155 1.81 -16.07 6.00
C LEU A 155 0.63 -15.43 6.74
N ILE A 156 -0.26 -16.24 7.34
CA ILE A 156 -1.38 -15.70 8.13
C ILE A 156 -0.88 -14.89 9.32
N ILE A 157 0.06 -15.43 10.08
CA ILE A 157 0.67 -14.72 11.22
C ILE A 157 1.31 -13.41 10.73
N THR A 158 2.02 -13.46 9.60
CA THR A 158 2.69 -12.28 9.03
C THR A 158 1.68 -11.23 8.57
N VAL A 159 0.56 -11.61 7.93
CA VAL A 159 -0.53 -10.68 7.55
C VAL A 159 -1.05 -9.96 8.79
N ILE A 160 -1.37 -10.69 9.85
CA ILE A 160 -1.89 -10.13 11.10
C ILE A 160 -0.86 -9.19 11.74
N PHE A 161 0.38 -9.66 11.90
CA PHE A 161 1.46 -8.90 12.51
C PHE A 161 1.74 -7.59 11.75
N ILE A 162 1.90 -7.68 10.42
CA ILE A 162 2.20 -6.52 9.59
C ILE A 162 1.01 -5.55 9.55
N ALA A 163 -0.23 -6.04 9.49
CA ALA A 163 -1.41 -5.17 9.51
C ALA A 163 -1.46 -4.33 10.80
N ILE A 164 -1.23 -4.97 11.96
CA ILE A 164 -1.20 -4.30 13.26
C ILE A 164 -0.02 -3.34 13.33
N TYR A 165 1.18 -3.79 13.00
CA TYR A 165 2.39 -2.98 13.07
C TYR A 165 2.32 -1.75 12.16
N ALA A 166 1.94 -1.96 10.89
CA ALA A 166 1.82 -0.86 9.93
C ALA A 166 0.74 0.15 10.34
N TYR A 167 -0.39 -0.33 10.90
CA TYR A 167 -1.44 0.55 11.42
C TYR A 167 -0.93 1.39 12.60
N LEU A 168 -0.25 0.78 13.57
CA LEU A 168 0.32 1.50 14.73
C LEU A 168 1.37 2.52 14.29
N PHE A 169 2.26 2.13 13.39
CA PHE A 169 3.29 3.01 12.84
C PHE A 169 2.68 4.20 12.08
N ALA A 170 1.71 3.95 11.19
CA ALA A 170 1.02 5.00 10.45
C ALA A 170 0.23 5.94 11.38
N SER A 171 -0.39 5.40 12.44
CA SER A 171 -1.09 6.20 13.44
C SER A 171 -0.12 7.11 14.22
N SER A 172 1.00 6.56 14.67
CA SER A 172 2.05 7.33 15.36
C SER A 172 2.62 8.42 14.45
N SER A 173 2.93 8.11 13.21
CA SER A 173 3.43 9.09 12.23
C SER A 173 2.45 10.24 11.99
N ARG A 174 1.14 9.93 11.90
CA ARG A 174 0.09 10.96 11.79
C ARG A 174 0.04 11.86 13.01
N ASN A 175 0.14 11.29 14.22
CA ASN A 175 0.13 12.07 15.48
C ASN A 175 1.33 13.01 15.57
N ILE A 176 2.53 12.54 15.21
CA ILE A 176 3.75 13.37 15.16
C ILE A 176 3.58 14.48 14.12
N SER A 177 3.10 14.19 12.94
CA SER A 177 2.87 15.19 11.89
C SER A 177 1.88 16.27 12.32
N ASN A 178 0.78 15.88 12.99
CA ASN A 178 -0.20 16.82 13.53
C ASN A 178 0.40 17.70 14.64
N ALA A 179 1.17 17.11 15.56
CA ALA A 179 1.85 17.86 16.64
C ALA A 179 2.84 18.89 16.07
N LEU A 180 3.61 18.51 15.05
CA LEU A 180 4.52 19.42 14.34
C LEU A 180 3.76 20.56 13.64
N ALA A 181 2.62 20.28 13.01
CA ALA A 181 1.80 21.30 12.37
C ALA A 181 1.28 22.33 13.39
N VAL A 182 0.78 21.85 14.54
CA VAL A 182 0.32 22.73 15.64
C VAL A 182 1.47 23.56 16.20
N SER A 183 2.63 22.95 16.48
CA SER A 183 3.82 23.65 16.97
C SER A 183 4.27 24.75 15.99
N LYS A 184 4.29 24.45 14.69
CA LYS A 184 4.63 25.44 13.65
C LYS A 184 3.67 26.63 13.64
N LEU A 185 2.36 26.39 13.80
CA LEU A 185 1.37 27.46 13.89
C LEU A 185 1.58 28.32 15.14
N GLN A 186 1.91 27.73 16.30
CA GLN A 186 2.21 28.45 17.51
C GLN A 186 3.43 29.37 17.35
N ILE A 187 4.51 28.85 16.75
CA ILE A 187 5.72 29.64 16.47
C ILE A 187 5.40 30.83 15.55
N LEU A 188 4.61 30.60 14.48
CA LEU A 188 4.20 31.67 13.56
C LEU A 188 3.36 32.73 14.28
N ASN A 189 2.44 32.33 15.15
CA ASN A 189 1.65 33.26 15.94
C ASN A 189 2.50 34.07 16.92
N GLN A 190 3.43 33.44 17.63
CA GLN A 190 4.36 34.13 18.52
C GLN A 190 5.22 35.15 17.75
N LYS A 191 5.76 34.76 16.60
CA LYS A 191 6.53 35.66 15.74
C LYS A 191 5.70 36.88 15.33
N LYS A 192 4.45 36.67 14.92
CA LYS A 192 3.53 37.74 14.54
C LYS A 192 3.25 38.71 15.70
N ILE A 193 3.04 38.18 16.94
CA ILE A 193 2.82 38.99 18.12
C ILE A 193 4.08 39.82 18.45
N THR A 194 5.27 39.21 18.34
CA THR A 194 6.54 39.90 18.60
C THR A 194 6.80 41.02 17.57
N GLU A 195 6.49 40.76 16.29
CA GLU A 195 6.59 41.78 15.23
C GLU A 195 5.64 42.96 15.46
N ILE A 196 4.39 42.70 15.84
CA ILE A 196 3.43 43.76 16.19
C ILE A 196 3.91 44.54 17.44
N GLY A 197 4.41 43.84 18.46
CA GLY A 197 4.95 44.46 19.69
C GLY A 197 6.13 45.36 19.37
N SER A 198 7.07 44.92 18.54
CA SER A 198 8.24 45.73 18.16
C SER A 198 7.86 46.96 17.33
N LEU A 199 6.86 46.79 16.41
CA LEU A 199 6.35 47.94 15.62
C LEU A 199 5.65 48.94 16.51
N SER A 200 4.83 48.48 17.45
CA SER A 200 4.16 49.36 18.43
C SER A 200 5.14 50.13 19.32
N ALA A 201 6.20 49.47 19.76
CA ALA A 201 7.26 50.11 20.57
C ALA A 201 8.05 51.14 19.75
N ALA A 202 8.38 50.84 18.49
CA ALA A 202 9.06 51.78 17.59
C ALA A 202 8.18 53.02 17.31
N THR A 203 6.89 52.81 17.03
CA THR A 203 5.92 53.90 16.77
C THR A 203 5.75 54.78 18.04
N ALA A 204 5.64 54.16 19.23
CA ALA A 204 5.55 54.90 20.50
C ALA A 204 6.82 55.72 20.75
N HIS A 205 8.00 55.21 20.39
CA HIS A 205 9.27 55.94 20.53
C HIS A 205 9.36 57.14 19.56
N GLU A 206 8.95 56.98 18.31
CA GLU A 206 8.93 58.06 17.32
C GLU A 206 7.90 59.15 17.67
N LEU A 207 6.73 58.76 18.18
CA LEU A 207 5.72 59.76 18.62
C LEU A 207 6.06 60.43 19.92
N GLY A 208 6.87 59.84 20.78
CA GLY A 208 7.32 60.41 22.04
C GLY A 208 8.51 61.37 21.93
N THR A 209 9.30 61.30 20.84
CA THR A 209 10.51 62.13 20.64
C THR A 209 10.21 63.63 20.32
N PRO A 210 9.07 64.06 19.70
CA PRO A 210 8.78 65.46 19.47
C PRO A 210 8.22 66.22 20.67
N LEU A 211 8.01 65.56 21.82
CA LEU A 211 7.39 66.18 23.02
C LEU A 211 8.43 66.55 24.11
N ASN A 212 9.72 66.51 23.81
CA ASN A 212 10.84 67.04 24.56
C ASN A 212 11.58 68.07 23.70
#